data_7630916bd55ac1a72ca7de0b4bc991f6
#
_entry.id   7630916bd55ac1a72ca7de0b4bc991f6
#
_cell.length_a   1.000
_cell.length_b   1.000
_cell.length_c   1.000
_cell.angle_alpha   90.00
_cell.angle_beta   90.00
_cell.angle_gamma   90.00
#
_symmetry.space_group_name_H-M   'P 1'
#
loop_
_entity.id
_entity.type
_entity.pdbx_description
1 polymer ?
#
loop_
_entity_poly.entity_id
_entity_poly.type
_entity_poly.pdbx_seq_one_letter_code
_entity_poly.pdbx_strand_id
1 'polypeptide(L)'
;MKTRAFLKYGAITLALGTTGFVLAVGALTLIFSPETGTFAPTNGADAAAWIQAVGSILAIVGAFFVGKQQAIEAAKLAEKLRKDARTQTLDGYVAIVLNLFQKLERLEHALGYDQVSAFRTAWVWVQRMEFKVALEAFDRMPVHDFADVGKIDAAFSIHGAAAEAYAEANKVMAVWSADNDPIFMEAYRELQEHTRVYASLARNQHSKLR
;
A
#
# COMPACT_ATOMS: atom_id res chain seq x y z
N MET A 1 3.21 16.09 25.28
CA MET A 1 1.90 15.82 25.93
C MET A 1 1.59 14.34 26.17
N LYS A 2 2.23 13.38 25.49
CA LYS A 2 1.94 11.93 25.61
C LYS A 2 2.43 11.26 26.91
N THR A 3 3.49 11.74 27.53
CA THR A 3 4.10 11.18 28.76
C THR A 3 3.24 11.32 30.01
N ARG A 4 2.47 12.41 30.14
CA ARG A 4 1.59 12.62 31.31
C ARG A 4 0.34 11.71 31.30
N ALA A 5 -0.14 11.33 30.11
CA ALA A 5 -1.24 10.36 29.99
C ALA A 5 -0.79 8.95 30.37
N PHE A 6 0.41 8.54 29.98
CA PHE A 6 0.97 7.23 30.29
C PHE A 6 1.17 7.02 31.79
N LEU A 7 1.66 8.04 32.52
CA LEU A 7 1.82 8.03 33.97
C LEU A 7 0.48 7.94 34.71
N LYS A 8 -0.56 8.64 34.24
CA LYS A 8 -1.91 8.58 34.83
C LYS A 8 -2.55 7.20 34.69
N TYR A 9 -2.45 6.59 33.51
CA TYR A 9 -3.00 5.25 33.27
C TYR A 9 -2.22 4.19 34.04
N GLY A 10 -0.90 4.30 34.15
CA GLY A 10 -0.07 3.41 34.96
C GLY A 10 -0.44 3.46 36.44
N ALA A 11 -0.63 4.66 37.01
CA ALA A 11 -1.03 4.84 38.42
C ALA A 11 -2.44 4.29 38.70
N ILE A 12 -3.40 4.49 37.77
CA ILE A 12 -4.76 3.96 37.91
C ILE A 12 -4.76 2.43 37.84
N THR A 13 -3.97 1.84 36.95
CA THR A 13 -3.88 0.37 36.81
C THR A 13 -3.25 -0.25 38.09
N LEU A 14 -2.23 0.41 38.60
CA LEU A 14 -1.58 -0.04 39.83
C LEU A 14 -2.52 0.06 41.04
N ALA A 15 -3.26 1.15 41.19
CA ALA A 15 -4.25 1.35 42.24
C ALA A 15 -5.41 0.34 42.18
N LEU A 16 -5.95 0.09 40.97
CA LEU A 16 -6.98 -0.93 40.78
C LEU A 16 -6.48 -2.34 41.02
N GLY A 17 -5.23 -2.65 40.66
CA GLY A 17 -4.60 -3.93 40.92
C GLY A 17 -4.40 -4.18 42.43
N THR A 18 -3.91 -3.18 43.15
CA THR A 18 -3.73 -3.30 44.64
C THR A 18 -5.06 -3.38 45.35
N THR A 19 -6.07 -2.62 44.97
CA THR A 19 -7.40 -2.69 45.58
C THR A 19 -8.06 -4.04 45.28
N GLY A 20 -7.98 -4.56 44.07
CA GLY A 20 -8.49 -5.90 43.74
C GLY A 20 -7.80 -7.01 44.49
N PHE A 21 -6.49 -6.89 44.73
CA PHE A 21 -5.72 -7.83 45.53
C PHE A 21 -6.17 -7.85 46.99
N VAL A 22 -6.29 -6.69 47.60
CA VAL A 22 -6.76 -6.58 49.00
C VAL A 22 -8.17 -7.16 49.19
N LEU A 23 -9.07 -6.86 48.21
CA LEU A 23 -10.43 -7.42 48.24
C LEU A 23 -10.45 -8.95 48.05
N ALA A 24 -9.61 -9.48 47.14
CA ALA A 24 -9.52 -10.93 46.91
C ALA A 24 -8.96 -11.67 48.15
N VAL A 25 -7.92 -11.13 48.77
CA VAL A 25 -7.37 -11.67 50.01
C VAL A 25 -8.40 -11.59 51.15
N GLY A 26 -9.12 -10.47 51.27
CA GLY A 26 -10.18 -10.31 52.25
C GLY A 26 -11.35 -11.28 52.03
N ALA A 27 -11.76 -11.50 50.80
CA ALA A 27 -12.81 -12.47 50.46
C ALA A 27 -12.37 -13.92 50.73
N LEU A 28 -11.14 -14.27 50.39
CA LEU A 28 -10.57 -15.59 50.69
C LEU A 28 -10.48 -15.85 52.17
N THR A 29 -10.07 -14.87 52.99
CA THR A 29 -10.04 -15.00 54.44
C THR A 29 -11.44 -15.16 55.08
N LEU A 30 -12.46 -14.52 54.49
CA LEU A 30 -13.86 -14.67 54.95
C LEU A 30 -14.47 -16.03 54.55
N ILE A 31 -14.20 -16.52 53.34
CA ILE A 31 -14.78 -17.77 52.82
C ILE A 31 -14.10 -19.01 53.43
N PHE A 32 -12.80 -18.93 53.66
CA PHE A 32 -12.01 -20.04 54.18
C PHE A 32 -11.60 -19.87 55.65
N SER A 33 -12.30 -19.04 56.41
CA SER A 33 -12.12 -18.94 57.83
C SER A 33 -12.73 -20.21 58.52
N PRO A 34 -11.94 -21.23 58.81
CA PRO A 34 -12.48 -22.41 59.47
C PRO A 34 -12.81 -22.06 60.94
N GLU A 35 -13.90 -22.58 61.46
CA GLU A 35 -14.29 -22.38 62.82
C GLU A 35 -13.23 -22.87 63.84
N THR A 36 -12.19 -23.60 63.35
CA THR A 36 -11.17 -24.25 64.27
C THR A 36 -9.72 -24.12 63.76
N GLY A 37 -9.43 -23.35 62.73
CA GLY A 37 -8.04 -23.22 62.23
C GLY A 37 -7.72 -21.83 61.69
N THR A 38 -6.58 -21.30 62.15
CA THR A 38 -6.05 -20.04 61.64
C THR A 38 -5.53 -20.25 60.22
N PHE A 39 -6.18 -19.63 59.24
CA PHE A 39 -5.66 -19.55 57.82
C PHE A 39 -4.46 -18.61 57.74
N ALA A 40 -4.15 -17.95 58.89
CA ALA A 40 -2.97 -17.10 58.97
C ALA A 40 -1.72 -18.00 59.16
N PRO A 41 -0.64 -17.68 58.46
CA PRO A 41 0.61 -18.43 58.62
C PRO A 41 1.08 -18.37 60.05
N THR A 42 1.25 -19.53 60.63
CA THR A 42 1.64 -19.68 62.08
C THR A 42 3.15 -19.65 62.20
N ASN A 43 3.91 -19.82 61.16
CA ASN A 43 5.36 -19.76 61.10
C ASN A 43 5.88 -19.10 59.84
N GLY A 44 7.18 -18.77 59.78
CA GLY A 44 7.79 -18.08 58.67
C GLY A 44 7.76 -18.89 57.35
N ALA A 45 7.75 -20.22 57.43
CA ALA A 45 7.71 -21.10 56.25
C ALA A 45 6.33 -21.05 55.57
N ASP A 46 5.25 -21.08 56.36
CA ASP A 46 3.88 -20.98 55.85
C ASP A 46 3.60 -19.61 55.23
N ALA A 47 4.14 -18.54 55.84
CA ALA A 47 4.06 -17.19 55.28
C ALA A 47 4.77 -17.09 53.93
N ALA A 48 5.95 -17.69 53.77
CA ALA A 48 6.68 -17.72 52.53
C ALA A 48 5.94 -18.50 51.44
N ALA A 49 5.37 -19.67 51.75
CA ALA A 49 4.57 -20.45 50.80
C ALA A 49 3.32 -19.70 50.34
N TRP A 50 2.66 -18.99 51.23
CA TRP A 50 1.50 -18.15 50.90
C TRP A 50 1.86 -16.99 49.98
N ILE A 51 2.92 -16.25 50.27
CA ILE A 51 3.42 -15.17 49.43
C ILE A 51 3.78 -15.70 48.04
N GLN A 52 4.44 -16.85 47.97
CA GLN A 52 4.80 -17.50 46.72
C GLN A 52 3.56 -17.90 45.88
N ALA A 53 2.56 -18.50 46.51
CA ALA A 53 1.34 -18.91 45.83
C ALA A 53 0.56 -17.71 45.26
N VAL A 54 0.37 -16.68 46.07
CA VAL A 54 -0.33 -15.45 45.64
C VAL A 54 0.47 -14.71 44.61
N GLY A 55 1.80 -14.61 44.77
CA GLY A 55 2.68 -14.00 43.79
C GLY A 55 2.63 -14.70 42.43
N SER A 56 2.57 -16.03 42.42
CA SER A 56 2.44 -16.84 41.20
C SER A 56 1.11 -16.57 40.48
N ILE A 57 0.00 -16.51 41.19
CA ILE A 57 -1.31 -16.19 40.62
C ILE A 57 -1.32 -14.79 40.04
N LEU A 58 -0.78 -13.81 40.76
CA LEU A 58 -0.70 -12.43 40.25
C LEU A 58 0.20 -12.31 39.01
N ALA A 59 1.30 -13.05 38.95
CA ALA A 59 2.17 -13.10 37.79
C ALA A 59 1.44 -13.66 36.58
N ILE A 60 0.65 -14.73 36.71
CA ILE A 60 -0.15 -15.32 35.66
C ILE A 60 -1.22 -14.34 35.17
N VAL A 61 -1.95 -13.72 36.10
CA VAL A 61 -2.97 -12.72 35.74
C VAL A 61 -2.34 -11.52 35.05
N GLY A 62 -1.22 -11.02 35.57
CA GLY A 62 -0.47 -9.92 34.95
C GLY A 62 0.01 -10.27 33.55
N ALA A 63 0.60 -11.46 33.37
CA ALA A 63 1.04 -11.95 32.06
C ALA A 63 -0.13 -12.07 31.07
N PHE A 64 -1.30 -12.53 31.52
CA PHE A 64 -2.50 -12.61 30.71
C PHE A 64 -2.97 -11.21 30.19
N PHE A 65 -3.00 -10.21 31.08
CA PHE A 65 -3.38 -8.85 30.68
C PHE A 65 -2.39 -8.22 29.71
N VAL A 66 -1.09 -8.37 29.97
CA VAL A 66 -0.03 -7.89 29.08
C VAL A 66 -0.12 -8.58 27.73
N GLY A 67 -0.28 -9.92 27.71
CA GLY A 67 -0.42 -10.70 26.49
C GLY A 67 -1.65 -10.27 25.67
N LYS A 68 -2.80 -10.05 26.34
CA LYS A 68 -4.01 -9.55 25.67
C LYS A 68 -3.80 -8.16 25.06
N GLN A 69 -3.14 -7.26 25.77
CA GLN A 69 -2.87 -5.92 25.25
C GLN A 69 -1.91 -5.97 24.05
N GLN A 70 -0.84 -6.76 24.15
CA GLN A 70 0.10 -6.97 23.04
C GLN A 70 -0.58 -7.58 21.82
N ALA A 71 -1.49 -8.54 22.00
CA ALA A 71 -2.24 -9.13 20.91
C ALA A 71 -3.14 -8.10 20.19
N ILE A 72 -3.80 -7.23 20.95
CA ILE A 72 -4.64 -6.16 20.37
C ILE A 72 -3.77 -5.14 19.59
N GLU A 73 -2.64 -4.74 20.15
CA GLU A 73 -1.72 -3.81 19.48
C GLU A 73 -1.09 -4.41 18.23
N ALA A 74 -0.69 -5.69 18.28
CA ALA A 74 -0.17 -6.42 17.15
C ALA A 74 -1.21 -6.56 16.03
N ALA A 75 -2.47 -6.85 16.37
CA ALA A 75 -3.56 -6.91 15.39
C ALA A 75 -3.81 -5.55 14.71
N LYS A 76 -3.82 -4.45 15.47
CA LYS A 76 -3.95 -3.09 14.92
C LYS A 76 -2.78 -2.71 14.00
N LEU A 77 -1.56 -3.07 14.40
CA LEU A 77 -0.36 -2.83 13.59
C LEU A 77 -0.41 -3.63 12.30
N ALA A 78 -0.78 -4.92 12.38
CA ALA A 78 -0.91 -5.78 11.20
C ALA A 78 -1.97 -5.24 10.22
N GLU A 79 -3.12 -4.77 10.72
CA GLU A 79 -4.16 -4.15 9.87
C GLU A 79 -3.64 -2.87 9.21
N LYS A 80 -2.94 -2.01 9.95
CA LYS A 80 -2.33 -0.79 9.40
C LYS A 80 -1.33 -1.13 8.30
N LEU A 81 -0.39 -2.03 8.56
CA LEU A 81 0.61 -2.46 7.58
C LEU A 81 -0.04 -3.05 6.31
N ARG A 82 -1.12 -3.83 6.47
CA ARG A 82 -1.87 -4.36 5.33
C ARG A 82 -2.53 -3.26 4.49
N LYS A 83 -3.10 -2.24 5.14
CA LYS A 83 -3.69 -1.08 4.44
C LYS A 83 -2.61 -0.28 3.72
N ASP A 84 -1.50 0.01 4.40
CA ASP A 84 -0.38 0.77 3.83
C ASP A 84 0.22 0.01 2.63
N ALA A 85 0.44 -1.29 2.74
CA ALA A 85 0.94 -2.13 1.65
C ALA A 85 -0.02 -2.13 0.44
N ARG A 86 -1.34 -2.23 0.68
CA ARG A 86 -2.33 -2.15 -0.40
C ARG A 86 -2.32 -0.80 -1.09
N THR A 87 -2.26 0.29 -0.34
CA THR A 87 -2.18 1.64 -0.91
C THR A 87 -0.91 1.80 -1.75
N GLN A 88 0.24 1.37 -1.23
CA GLN A 88 1.50 1.42 -1.96
C GLN A 88 1.47 0.61 -3.26
N THR A 89 0.82 -0.56 -3.26
CA THR A 89 0.64 -1.37 -4.47
C THR A 89 -0.22 -0.64 -5.50
N LEU A 90 -1.34 -0.05 -5.08
CA LEU A 90 -2.22 0.72 -5.97
C LEU A 90 -1.53 1.97 -6.53
N ASP A 91 -0.75 2.68 -5.73
CA ASP A 91 0.05 3.81 -6.19
C ASP A 91 1.08 3.37 -7.24
N GLY A 92 1.67 2.18 -7.06
CA GLY A 92 2.54 1.57 -8.05
C GLY A 92 1.84 1.29 -9.38
N TYR A 93 0.61 0.79 -9.34
CA TYR A 93 -0.18 0.56 -10.56
C TYR A 93 -0.54 1.87 -11.27
N VAL A 94 -0.97 2.88 -10.52
CA VAL A 94 -1.20 4.22 -11.07
C VAL A 94 0.07 4.77 -11.73
N ALA A 95 1.23 4.58 -11.12
CA ALA A 95 2.50 5.03 -11.68
C ALA A 95 2.85 4.33 -13.01
N ILE A 96 2.51 3.04 -13.19
CA ILE A 96 2.67 2.32 -14.46
C ILE A 96 1.79 2.96 -15.55
N VAL A 97 0.51 3.22 -15.25
CA VAL A 97 -0.41 3.87 -16.19
C VAL A 97 0.05 5.28 -16.55
N LEU A 98 0.52 6.05 -15.56
CA LEU A 98 1.07 7.39 -15.79
C LEU A 98 2.34 7.35 -16.65
N ASN A 99 3.18 6.34 -16.49
CA ASN A 99 4.35 6.17 -17.36
C ASN A 99 3.95 5.94 -18.82
N LEU A 100 2.93 5.11 -19.08
CA LEU A 100 2.37 4.95 -20.44
C LEU A 100 1.84 6.27 -21.00
N PHE A 101 1.08 7.00 -20.23
CA PHE A 101 0.58 8.31 -20.60
C PHE A 101 1.71 9.27 -20.98
N GLN A 102 2.76 9.33 -20.16
CA GLN A 102 3.93 10.15 -20.45
C GLN A 102 4.68 9.72 -21.71
N LYS A 103 4.73 8.41 -22.03
CA LYS A 103 5.32 7.95 -23.29
C LYS A 103 4.51 8.40 -24.49
N LEU A 104 3.18 8.36 -24.39
CA LEU A 104 2.30 8.85 -25.44
C LEU A 104 2.43 10.36 -25.65
N GLU A 105 2.50 11.16 -24.58
CA GLU A 105 2.73 12.60 -24.68
C GLU A 105 4.11 12.93 -25.30
N ARG A 106 5.15 12.18 -24.92
CA ARG A 106 6.48 12.35 -25.53
C ARG A 106 6.49 12.00 -27.01
N LEU A 107 5.75 10.98 -27.43
CA LEU A 107 5.59 10.63 -28.82
C LEU A 107 4.89 11.75 -29.59
N GLU A 108 3.75 12.26 -29.08
CA GLU A 108 3.03 13.39 -29.66
C GLU A 108 3.95 14.61 -29.82
N HIS A 109 4.70 14.93 -28.77
CA HIS A 109 5.64 16.05 -28.80
C HIS A 109 6.77 15.84 -29.82
N ALA A 110 7.33 14.63 -29.90
CA ALA A 110 8.37 14.31 -30.87
C ALA A 110 7.89 14.41 -32.33
N LEU A 111 6.63 14.03 -32.57
CA LEU A 111 5.99 14.16 -33.89
C LEU A 111 5.60 15.62 -34.22
N GLY A 112 5.46 16.48 -33.20
CA GLY A 112 5.15 17.91 -33.39
C GLY A 112 6.31 18.75 -33.92
N TYR A 113 7.53 18.24 -33.92
CA TYR A 113 8.68 18.90 -34.53
C TYR A 113 8.68 18.69 -36.04
N ASP A 114 8.96 19.74 -36.84
CA ASP A 114 9.05 19.69 -38.31
C ASP A 114 10.21 18.81 -38.82
N GLN A 115 10.98 18.20 -37.94
CA GLN A 115 12.14 17.41 -38.34
C GLN A 115 11.88 15.91 -38.20
N VAL A 116 11.48 15.28 -39.27
CA VAL A 116 11.28 13.82 -39.38
C VAL A 116 12.51 13.02 -38.90
N SER A 117 13.71 13.50 -39.28
CA SER A 117 14.97 12.85 -38.87
C SER A 117 15.18 12.80 -37.36
N ALA A 118 14.72 13.81 -36.61
CA ALA A 118 14.79 13.86 -35.18
C ALA A 118 13.86 12.81 -34.54
N PHE A 119 12.59 12.74 -35.00
CA PHE A 119 11.67 11.69 -34.59
C PHE A 119 12.23 10.29 -34.86
N ARG A 120 12.68 10.02 -36.07
CA ARG A 120 13.25 8.73 -36.47
C ARG A 120 14.39 8.31 -35.54
N THR A 121 15.34 9.21 -35.33
CA THR A 121 16.50 8.93 -34.46
C THR A 121 16.04 8.62 -33.05
N ALA A 122 15.18 9.44 -32.46
CA ALA A 122 14.66 9.23 -31.13
C ALA A 122 13.88 7.91 -30.99
N TRP A 123 13.04 7.60 -32.00
CA TRP A 123 12.24 6.38 -32.02
C TRP A 123 13.09 5.13 -32.08
N VAL A 124 14.02 5.06 -33.03
CA VAL A 124 14.86 3.86 -33.25
C VAL A 124 15.77 3.58 -32.05
N TRP A 125 16.40 4.60 -31.49
CA TRP A 125 17.42 4.41 -30.47
C TRP A 125 16.88 4.28 -29.04
N VAL A 126 15.80 4.97 -28.70
CA VAL A 126 15.34 5.08 -27.31
C VAL A 126 13.84 4.83 -27.15
N GLN A 127 13.01 5.62 -27.83
CA GLN A 127 11.58 5.70 -27.51
C GLN A 127 10.84 4.38 -27.75
N ARG A 128 11.16 3.68 -28.84
CA ARG A 128 10.54 2.39 -29.16
C ARG A 128 10.70 1.36 -28.05
N MET A 129 11.91 1.23 -27.51
CA MET A 129 12.19 0.26 -26.45
C MET A 129 11.52 0.68 -25.14
N GLU A 130 11.63 1.95 -24.77
CA GLU A 130 10.98 2.47 -23.55
C GLU A 130 9.46 2.33 -23.61
N PHE A 131 8.86 2.59 -24.78
CA PHE A 131 7.42 2.44 -24.95
C PHE A 131 6.98 0.99 -24.85
N LYS A 132 7.72 0.08 -25.50
CA LYS A 132 7.49 -1.36 -25.41
C LYS A 132 7.54 -1.85 -23.96
N VAL A 133 8.56 -1.47 -23.21
CA VAL A 133 8.70 -1.85 -21.79
C VAL A 133 7.53 -1.32 -20.95
N ALA A 134 7.06 -0.11 -21.23
CA ALA A 134 5.91 0.46 -20.53
C ALA A 134 4.61 -0.30 -20.83
N LEU A 135 4.37 -0.72 -22.08
CA LEU A 135 3.23 -1.57 -22.46
C LEU A 135 3.31 -2.94 -21.77
N GLU A 136 4.47 -3.60 -21.83
CA GLU A 136 4.67 -4.88 -21.15
C GLU A 136 4.50 -4.80 -19.63
N ALA A 137 4.87 -3.68 -19.02
CA ALA A 137 4.64 -3.45 -17.59
C ALA A 137 3.14 -3.37 -17.27
N PHE A 138 2.35 -2.72 -18.13
CA PHE A 138 0.90 -2.68 -17.99
C PHE A 138 0.27 -4.07 -18.16
N ASP A 139 0.68 -4.83 -19.17
CA ASP A 139 0.13 -6.16 -19.45
C ASP A 139 0.33 -7.15 -18.30
N ARG A 140 1.36 -6.92 -17.48
CA ARG A 140 1.65 -7.74 -16.28
C ARG A 140 0.92 -7.24 -15.03
N MET A 141 0.26 -6.11 -15.10
CA MET A 141 -0.40 -5.50 -13.96
C MET A 141 -1.77 -6.15 -13.72
N PRO A 142 -2.10 -6.56 -12.48
CA PRO A 142 -3.41 -7.09 -12.14
C PRO A 142 -4.44 -5.96 -12.06
N VAL A 143 -4.97 -5.52 -13.20
CA VAL A 143 -5.88 -4.37 -13.31
C VAL A 143 -7.15 -4.53 -12.48
N HIS A 144 -7.55 -5.78 -12.20
CA HIS A 144 -8.71 -6.08 -11.34
C HIS A 144 -8.51 -5.69 -9.87
N ASP A 145 -7.28 -5.40 -9.44
CA ASP A 145 -7.00 -4.93 -8.07
C ASP A 145 -7.38 -3.46 -7.86
N PHE A 146 -7.63 -2.69 -8.93
CA PHE A 146 -8.23 -1.37 -8.82
C PHE A 146 -9.65 -1.52 -8.25
N ALA A 147 -9.91 -0.92 -7.10
CA ALA A 147 -11.23 -0.96 -6.47
C ALA A 147 -12.28 -0.09 -7.17
N ASP A 148 -11.85 0.80 -8.06
CA ASP A 148 -12.68 1.80 -8.75
C ASP A 148 -12.76 1.47 -10.23
N VAL A 149 -13.99 1.19 -10.70
CA VAL A 149 -14.29 0.90 -12.11
C VAL A 149 -13.87 2.05 -13.02
N GLY A 150 -14.03 3.31 -12.58
CA GLY A 150 -13.63 4.48 -13.35
C GLY A 150 -12.12 4.54 -13.57
N LYS A 151 -11.32 4.10 -12.61
CA LYS A 151 -9.86 3.98 -12.74
C LYS A 151 -9.47 2.83 -13.65
N ILE A 152 -10.19 1.72 -13.62
CA ILE A 152 -9.99 0.60 -14.53
C ILE A 152 -10.21 1.05 -15.98
N ASP A 153 -11.36 1.67 -16.25
CA ASP A 153 -11.70 2.16 -17.59
C ASP A 153 -10.69 3.19 -18.09
N ALA A 154 -10.25 4.11 -17.22
CA ALA A 154 -9.23 5.09 -17.56
C ALA A 154 -7.88 4.43 -17.88
N ALA A 155 -7.47 3.43 -17.11
CA ALA A 155 -6.23 2.70 -17.32
C ALA A 155 -6.23 1.94 -18.66
N PHE A 156 -7.32 1.22 -18.99
CA PHE A 156 -7.45 0.52 -20.26
C PHE A 156 -7.54 1.49 -21.43
N SER A 157 -8.23 2.62 -21.30
CA SER A 157 -8.32 3.63 -22.35
C SER A 157 -6.96 4.24 -22.67
N ILE A 158 -6.14 4.54 -21.65
CA ILE A 158 -4.79 5.05 -21.82
C ILE A 158 -3.90 3.98 -22.46
N HIS A 159 -4.00 2.73 -22.00
CA HIS A 159 -3.24 1.63 -22.57
C HIS A 159 -3.60 1.40 -24.03
N GLY A 160 -4.90 1.35 -24.38
CA GLY A 160 -5.34 1.19 -25.77
C GLY A 160 -4.80 2.29 -26.67
N ALA A 161 -4.95 3.55 -26.28
CA ALA A 161 -4.41 4.69 -27.02
C ALA A 161 -2.89 4.61 -27.20
N ALA A 162 -2.17 4.19 -26.15
CA ALA A 162 -0.72 4.02 -26.21
C ALA A 162 -0.31 2.85 -27.12
N ALA A 163 -1.01 1.73 -27.05
CA ALA A 163 -0.73 0.54 -27.87
C ALA A 163 -0.94 0.82 -29.36
N GLU A 164 -2.03 1.51 -29.72
CA GLU A 164 -2.30 1.92 -31.11
C GLU A 164 -1.24 2.89 -31.62
N ALA A 165 -0.90 3.92 -30.86
CA ALA A 165 0.15 4.86 -31.22
C ALA A 165 1.50 4.16 -31.44
N TYR A 166 1.85 3.21 -30.55
CA TYR A 166 3.06 2.41 -30.70
C TYR A 166 3.05 1.54 -31.98
N ALA A 167 1.93 0.88 -32.26
CA ALA A 167 1.77 0.04 -33.44
C ALA A 167 1.88 0.86 -34.74
N GLU A 168 1.23 2.01 -34.80
CA GLU A 168 1.28 2.93 -35.95
C GLU A 168 2.67 3.51 -36.15
N ALA A 169 3.34 3.94 -35.10
CA ALA A 169 4.72 4.42 -35.19
C ALA A 169 5.67 3.36 -35.76
N ASN A 170 5.49 2.09 -35.36
CA ASN A 170 6.27 0.99 -35.94
C ASN A 170 5.93 0.72 -37.41
N LYS A 171 4.65 0.84 -37.84
CA LYS A 171 4.24 0.70 -39.23
C LYS A 171 4.88 1.78 -40.11
N VAL A 172 4.82 3.04 -39.67
CA VAL A 172 5.45 4.16 -40.37
C VAL A 172 6.96 3.95 -40.51
N MET A 173 7.62 3.51 -39.45
CA MET A 173 9.05 3.22 -39.48
C MET A 173 9.40 2.02 -40.37
N ALA A 174 8.49 1.07 -40.59
CA ALA A 174 8.71 -0.05 -41.49
C ALA A 174 8.66 0.32 -42.98
N VAL A 175 7.93 1.38 -43.35
CA VAL A 175 7.86 1.86 -44.74
C VAL A 175 8.88 2.97 -45.06
N TRP A 176 9.70 3.33 -44.07
CA TRP A 176 10.72 4.35 -44.26
C TRP A 176 11.79 3.90 -45.27
N SER A 177 12.01 4.68 -46.29
CA SER A 177 13.08 4.53 -47.26
C SER A 177 14.01 5.76 -47.29
N ALA A 178 13.41 6.95 -47.28
CA ALA A 178 14.09 8.23 -47.16
C ALA A 178 13.18 9.26 -46.50
N ASP A 179 13.75 10.27 -45.85
CA ASP A 179 13.00 11.29 -45.10
C ASP A 179 12.07 12.15 -45.99
N ASN A 180 12.26 12.16 -47.31
CA ASN A 180 11.47 12.87 -48.30
C ASN A 180 10.63 11.95 -49.23
N ASP A 181 10.55 10.66 -48.90
CA ASP A 181 9.72 9.70 -49.61
C ASP A 181 8.22 10.09 -49.47
N PRO A 182 7.48 10.29 -50.55
CA PRO A 182 6.07 10.68 -50.48
C PRO A 182 5.19 9.70 -49.70
N ILE A 183 5.43 8.38 -49.81
CA ILE A 183 4.67 7.34 -49.11
C ILE A 183 4.95 7.43 -47.59
N PHE A 184 6.22 7.57 -47.26
CA PHE A 184 6.60 7.75 -45.88
C PHE A 184 6.05 9.04 -45.26
N MET A 185 6.10 10.16 -46.02
CA MET A 185 5.60 11.46 -45.56
C MET A 185 4.08 11.47 -45.36
N GLU A 186 3.34 10.75 -46.16
CA GLU A 186 1.89 10.57 -45.96
C GLU A 186 1.60 9.78 -44.72
N ALA A 187 2.22 8.61 -44.57
CA ALA A 187 2.08 7.78 -43.38
C ALA A 187 2.53 8.50 -42.07
N TYR A 188 3.56 9.36 -42.17
CA TYR A 188 4.02 10.19 -41.08
C TYR A 188 2.99 11.25 -40.65
N ARG A 189 2.31 11.90 -41.59
CA ARG A 189 1.23 12.85 -41.31
C ARG A 189 0.03 12.16 -40.64
N GLU A 190 -0.37 11.01 -41.14
CA GLU A 190 -1.42 10.20 -40.51
C GLU A 190 -1.06 9.84 -39.08
N LEU A 191 0.17 9.42 -38.84
CA LEU A 191 0.68 9.14 -37.49
C LEU A 191 0.60 10.38 -36.60
N GLN A 192 0.95 11.57 -37.08
CA GLN A 192 0.84 12.82 -36.32
C GLN A 192 -0.62 13.10 -35.93
N GLU A 193 -1.56 12.96 -36.85
CA GLU A 193 -2.99 13.20 -36.57
C GLU A 193 -3.55 12.20 -35.57
N HIS A 194 -3.31 10.92 -35.80
CA HIS A 194 -3.81 9.86 -34.96
C HIS A 194 -3.20 9.96 -33.54
N THR A 195 -1.89 10.18 -33.44
CA THR A 195 -1.24 10.32 -32.13
C THR A 195 -1.80 11.51 -31.34
N ARG A 196 -2.15 12.61 -32.00
CA ARG A 196 -2.81 13.76 -31.36
C ARG A 196 -4.17 13.38 -30.79
N VAL A 197 -4.96 12.59 -31.54
CA VAL A 197 -6.26 12.07 -31.06
C VAL A 197 -6.06 11.15 -29.88
N TYR A 198 -5.14 10.19 -29.95
CA TYR A 198 -4.85 9.26 -28.86
C TYR A 198 -4.37 9.98 -27.60
N ALA A 199 -3.48 10.95 -27.73
CA ALA A 199 -3.03 11.77 -26.59
C ALA A 199 -4.16 12.60 -25.97
N SER A 200 -5.06 13.14 -26.80
CA SER A 200 -6.25 13.85 -26.33
C SER A 200 -7.19 12.93 -25.51
N LEU A 201 -7.46 11.74 -26.01
CA LEU A 201 -8.25 10.72 -25.29
C LEU A 201 -7.59 10.37 -23.96
N ALA A 202 -6.30 10.11 -23.97
CA ALA A 202 -5.54 9.77 -22.76
C ALA A 202 -5.56 10.91 -21.73
N ARG A 203 -5.44 12.18 -22.14
CA ARG A 203 -5.54 13.36 -21.26
C ARG A 203 -6.90 13.43 -20.56
N ASN A 204 -7.98 13.16 -21.28
CA ASN A 204 -9.33 13.14 -20.70
C ASN A 204 -9.48 12.05 -19.63
N GLN A 205 -8.84 10.91 -19.78
CA GLN A 205 -8.88 9.82 -18.82
C GLN A 205 -7.89 10.00 -17.66
N HIS A 206 -6.77 10.68 -17.89
CA HIS A 206 -5.77 10.92 -16.85
C HIS A 206 -6.34 11.60 -15.60
N SER A 207 -7.29 12.50 -15.74
CA SER A 207 -7.95 13.17 -14.61
C SER A 207 -8.69 12.22 -13.67
N LYS A 208 -9.11 11.05 -14.15
CA LYS A 208 -9.83 10.02 -13.36
C LYS A 208 -8.90 9.12 -12.56
N LEU A 209 -7.60 9.14 -12.83
CA LEU A 209 -6.62 8.35 -12.10
C LEU A 209 -6.18 8.99 -10.78
N ARG A 210 -6.41 10.29 -10.64
CA ARG A 210 -6.12 11.04 -9.41
C ARG A 210 -7.25 10.88 -8.40
#